data_e55c783a7b541d26a2f403b84927f91f
#
_entry.id   e55c783a7b541d26a2f403b84927f91f
#
_cell.length_a   1.000
_cell.length_b   1.000
_cell.length_c   1.000
_cell.angle_alpha   90.00
_cell.angle_beta   90.00
_cell.angle_gamma   90.00
#
_symmetry.space_group_name_H-M   'P 1'
#
loop_
_entity.id
_entity.type
_entity.pdbx_description
1 polymer ?
#
loop_
_entity_poly.entity_id
_entity_poly.type
_entity_poly.pdbx_seq_one_letter_code
_entity_poly.pdbx_strand_id
1 'polypeptide(L)'
;TGQQLPAGKNIILSQGEITRGTTLVANGQSPVLVACKTGHGNVYYLACDPGSSPFDNWSGNDSLWLNIFTNSDPHQVISAANARTMMMDQRRHEIGWALRSIPASDLPSRGLLAAVLLLYILILGPGAYLLLKKFDRRELGWIVIPLTAILLFSATYFVGFKGKGRDVFTRVISIVQMEPEFDYARVNSYIGAFAPTRRDFSVKLTGNLLVDILPMDFHRDGPGIDNENLPVLATVKQGADTRVSFGDLSRWSTRSIATRSSIYQPGNIDAKLYTQGNKITGTVTNNTRQTLSDCIIFSRYGYQKLNKLEPGETAQVDFMLYLSMQNRPSYYRLFESYPINYPRGFNPFRAQDNSKMRIMEMYFNRGQGQDNEKLMFIGWSEEEIKGVLDNNGLGKVYPSTAWVSPVPVNLLQGDRVSIPPGIINGRIIEVKANHCEQNLQGVQFGGGPVTFQLDLPYELSSLQVEKLNLLAPAESFQSARWVRMELYQWSTGSWKEIKYQLMGNSIEDWQKYLSEKGSLRVRISPSGTDGWVHLQGVTLTMEANYQNRGQQPSLTTIEGR
;
A
#
# COMPACT_ATOMS: atom_id res chain seq x y z
N THR A 1 12.63 31.40 11.81
CA THR A 1 11.71 31.80 10.72
C THR A 1 12.16 33.13 10.07
N GLY A 2 12.92 34.00 10.76
CA GLY A 2 13.35 35.32 10.27
C GLY A 2 12.21 36.34 10.12
N GLN A 3 10.98 36.01 10.46
CA GLN A 3 9.81 36.89 10.38
C GLN A 3 9.21 37.10 11.76
N GLN A 4 8.94 38.36 12.09
CA GLN A 4 8.33 38.73 13.36
C GLN A 4 6.82 38.54 13.32
N LEU A 5 6.22 38.13 14.43
CA LEU A 5 4.78 38.12 14.60
C LEU A 5 4.25 39.56 14.56
N PRO A 6 3.02 39.78 14.02
CA PRO A 6 2.42 41.11 14.00
C PRO A 6 2.34 41.70 15.41
N ALA A 7 2.91 42.90 15.60
CA ALA A 7 2.90 43.59 16.87
C ALA A 7 1.46 43.95 17.29
N GLY A 8 1.17 43.88 18.61
CA GLY A 8 -0.07 44.38 19.19
C GLY A 8 -1.22 43.37 19.32
N LYS A 9 -1.01 42.09 19.01
CA LYS A 9 -2.00 41.03 19.27
C LYS A 9 -1.54 40.14 20.43
N ASN A 10 -2.41 39.89 21.38
CA ASN A 10 -2.16 38.97 22.48
C ASN A 10 -2.31 37.53 22.03
N ILE A 11 -1.36 36.69 22.40
CA ILE A 11 -1.40 35.25 22.18
C ILE A 11 -1.84 34.58 23.49
N ILE A 12 -2.84 33.74 23.40
CA ILE A 12 -3.28 32.92 24.54
C ILE A 12 -2.38 31.70 24.60
N LEU A 13 -1.67 31.53 25.72
CA LEU A 13 -0.81 30.37 25.94
C LEU A 13 -1.41 29.46 27.01
N SER A 14 -1.40 28.16 26.74
CA SER A 14 -1.68 27.16 27.76
C SER A 14 -0.53 27.14 28.77
N GLN A 15 -0.83 27.23 30.07
CA GLN A 15 0.16 27.13 31.14
C GLN A 15 0.25 25.70 31.65
N GLY A 16 1.47 25.22 31.87
CA GLY A 16 1.75 23.89 32.40
C GLY A 16 3.22 23.77 32.81
N GLU A 17 3.53 22.77 33.62
CA GLU A 17 4.89 22.41 33.97
C GLU A 17 5.46 21.39 32.98
N ILE A 18 6.71 21.61 32.58
CA ILE A 18 7.43 20.68 31.73
C ILE A 18 7.99 19.57 32.61
N THR A 19 7.37 18.39 32.55
CA THR A 19 7.86 17.20 33.23
C THR A 19 8.95 16.48 32.43
N ARG A 20 8.93 16.62 31.09
CA ARG A 20 9.87 15.96 30.17
C ARG A 20 10.00 16.77 28.86
N GLY A 21 11.22 16.88 28.35
CA GLY A 21 11.49 17.58 27.07
C GLY A 21 12.35 18.84 27.25
N THR A 22 12.62 19.47 26.11
CA THR A 22 13.42 20.71 26.03
C THR A 22 12.58 21.84 25.44
N THR A 23 12.66 23.03 26.04
CA THR A 23 11.98 24.21 25.49
C THR A 23 12.76 24.73 24.28
N LEU A 24 12.12 24.76 23.13
CA LEU A 24 12.69 25.31 21.90
C LEU A 24 12.40 26.81 21.76
N VAL A 25 11.20 27.23 22.19
CA VAL A 25 10.78 28.64 22.17
C VAL A 25 10.06 28.94 23.46
N ALA A 26 10.43 30.09 24.10
CA ALA A 26 9.78 30.57 25.29
C ALA A 26 9.47 32.08 25.19
N ASN A 27 8.47 32.53 25.90
CA ASN A 27 8.18 33.94 26.14
C ASN A 27 8.41 34.22 27.64
N GLY A 28 9.58 34.78 27.98
CA GLY A 28 10.01 34.86 29.38
C GLY A 28 10.16 33.48 30.01
N GLN A 29 9.42 33.20 31.08
CA GLN A 29 9.39 31.89 31.75
C GLN A 29 8.36 30.92 31.18
N SER A 30 7.49 31.38 30.29
CA SER A 30 6.40 30.54 29.74
C SER A 30 6.87 29.81 28.47
N PRO A 31 6.92 28.48 28.45
CA PRO A 31 7.29 27.72 27.26
C PRO A 31 6.19 27.84 26.21
N VAL A 32 6.59 28.13 24.97
CA VAL A 32 5.67 28.22 23.80
C VAL A 32 5.77 26.98 22.93
N LEU A 33 6.98 26.47 22.71
CA LEU A 33 7.22 25.25 21.94
C LEU A 33 8.20 24.36 22.70
N VAL A 34 7.79 23.15 22.97
CA VAL A 34 8.57 22.13 23.68
C VAL A 34 8.74 20.91 22.79
N ALA A 35 9.96 20.36 22.74
CA ALA A 35 10.24 19.11 22.05
C ALA A 35 10.64 18.02 23.06
N CYS A 36 10.13 16.82 22.87
CA CYS A 36 10.49 15.65 23.66
C CYS A 36 10.77 14.46 22.73
N LYS A 37 11.93 13.85 22.88
CA LYS A 37 12.22 12.60 22.18
C LYS A 37 11.50 11.44 22.87
N THR A 38 10.68 10.70 22.13
CA THR A 38 9.90 9.58 22.63
C THR A 38 10.05 8.42 21.67
N GLY A 39 10.73 7.34 22.12
CA GLY A 39 11.13 6.24 21.24
C GLY A 39 12.00 6.73 20.08
N HIS A 40 11.62 6.38 18.86
CA HIS A 40 12.31 6.81 17.63
C HIS A 40 11.78 8.13 17.04
N GLY A 41 10.75 8.73 17.66
CA GLY A 41 10.14 9.96 17.19
C GLY A 41 10.38 11.16 18.11
N ASN A 42 9.95 12.33 17.63
CA ASN A 42 9.89 13.56 18.41
C ASN A 42 8.44 13.97 18.61
N VAL A 43 8.09 14.35 19.82
CA VAL A 43 6.81 14.96 20.16
C VAL A 43 7.03 16.44 20.35
N TYR A 44 6.32 17.25 19.60
CA TYR A 44 6.34 18.71 19.73
C TYR A 44 5.03 19.16 20.36
N TYR A 45 5.12 19.88 21.46
CA TYR A 45 3.98 20.53 22.11
C TYR A 45 4.02 22.03 21.85
N LEU A 46 2.99 22.56 21.23
CA LEU A 46 2.79 23.98 21.02
C LEU A 46 1.75 24.51 22.01
N ALA A 47 2.12 25.47 22.85
CA ALA A 47 1.26 25.99 23.91
C ALA A 47 0.22 27.00 23.42
N CYS A 48 0.13 27.27 22.12
CA CYS A 48 -0.86 28.15 21.52
C CYS A 48 -1.60 27.43 20.37
N ASP A 49 -2.81 27.90 20.05
CA ASP A 49 -3.56 27.42 18.90
C ASP A 49 -3.02 28.09 17.62
N PRO A 50 -2.40 27.30 16.69
CA PRO A 50 -1.88 27.85 15.43
C PRO A 50 -2.97 28.31 14.45
N GLY A 51 -4.23 27.87 14.65
CA GLY A 51 -5.37 28.33 13.85
C GLY A 51 -5.99 29.64 14.32
N SER A 52 -5.53 30.18 15.47
CA SER A 52 -6.02 31.44 16.01
C SER A 52 -5.14 32.62 15.58
N SER A 53 -5.74 33.82 15.56
CA SER A 53 -4.99 35.06 15.32
C SER A 53 -3.97 35.30 16.45
N PRO A 54 -2.71 35.68 16.16
CA PRO A 54 -2.18 36.16 14.89
C PRO A 54 -1.54 35.08 13.97
N PHE A 55 -1.56 33.79 14.36
CA PHE A 55 -0.89 32.75 13.60
C PHE A 55 -1.58 32.38 12.29
N ASP A 56 -2.91 32.48 12.22
CA ASP A 56 -3.73 32.11 11.06
C ASP A 56 -3.30 32.78 9.74
N ASN A 57 -2.84 34.04 9.83
CA ASN A 57 -2.39 34.83 8.68
C ASN A 57 -0.92 35.26 8.75
N TRP A 58 -0.12 34.62 9.61
CA TRP A 58 1.28 34.96 9.74
C TRP A 58 2.12 34.35 8.61
N SER A 59 2.84 35.19 7.86
CA SER A 59 3.69 34.74 6.75
C SER A 59 4.89 33.86 7.17
N GLY A 60 5.23 33.81 8.46
CA GLY A 60 6.25 32.92 9.01
C GLY A 60 5.76 31.50 9.34
N ASN A 61 4.45 31.24 9.15
CA ASN A 61 3.83 29.97 9.52
C ASN A 61 4.45 28.78 8.77
N ASP A 62 4.58 28.92 7.44
CA ASP A 62 5.18 27.88 6.60
C ASP A 62 6.62 27.54 7.03
N SER A 63 7.41 28.59 7.31
CA SER A 63 8.80 28.43 7.78
C SER A 63 8.87 27.82 9.19
N LEU A 64 7.90 28.12 10.08
CA LEU A 64 7.80 27.51 11.40
C LEU A 64 7.58 26.00 11.30
N TRP A 65 6.55 25.60 10.56
CA TRP A 65 6.23 24.20 10.37
C TRP A 65 7.34 23.45 9.63
N LEU A 66 7.90 24.07 8.61
CA LEU A 66 9.05 23.53 7.92
C LEU A 66 10.18 23.21 8.89
N ASN A 67 10.58 24.16 9.75
CA ASN A 67 11.65 23.96 10.72
C ASN A 67 11.29 22.92 11.82
N ILE A 68 10.04 22.83 12.23
CA ILE A 68 9.59 21.81 13.20
C ILE A 68 9.67 20.41 12.61
N PHE A 69 9.20 20.25 11.36
CA PHE A 69 9.15 18.93 10.72
C PHE A 69 10.45 18.55 10.00
N THR A 70 11.36 19.49 9.79
CA THR A 70 12.57 19.25 9.04
C THR A 70 13.80 19.73 9.81
N ASN A 71 14.44 18.84 10.50
CA ASN A 71 15.89 19.02 10.73
C ASN A 71 16.68 18.77 9.42
N SER A 72 16.01 18.77 8.26
CA SER A 72 16.50 18.31 6.95
C SER A 72 16.19 19.36 5.88
N ASP A 73 16.89 19.30 4.77
CA ASP A 73 16.75 20.16 3.61
C ASP A 73 15.28 20.37 3.18
N PRO A 74 14.79 21.63 3.08
CA PRO A 74 13.42 21.96 2.68
C PRO A 74 12.97 21.31 1.37
N HIS A 75 13.88 21.15 0.40
CA HIS A 75 13.60 20.50 -0.87
C HIS A 75 13.22 19.03 -0.73
N GLN A 76 13.81 18.31 0.22
CA GLN A 76 13.47 16.91 0.48
C GLN A 76 12.07 16.75 1.08
N VAL A 77 11.63 17.70 1.89
CA VAL A 77 10.31 17.66 2.53
C VAL A 77 9.20 17.98 1.55
N ILE A 78 9.40 18.99 0.70
CA ILE A 78 8.42 19.35 -0.33
C ILE A 78 8.27 18.21 -1.34
N SER A 79 9.38 17.60 -1.76
CA SER A 79 9.32 16.46 -2.67
C SER A 79 8.66 15.23 -2.01
N ALA A 80 8.95 14.96 -0.74
CA ALA A 80 8.32 13.88 0.02
C ALA A 80 6.82 14.15 0.26
N ALA A 81 6.43 15.40 0.53
CA ALA A 81 5.02 15.78 0.68
C ALA A 81 4.24 15.63 -0.62
N ASN A 82 4.79 16.12 -1.74
CA ASN A 82 4.18 15.96 -3.06
C ASN A 82 4.07 14.49 -3.47
N ALA A 83 5.12 13.72 -3.24
CA ALA A 83 5.11 12.30 -3.45
C ALA A 83 4.03 11.60 -2.60
N ARG A 84 3.89 11.99 -1.33
CA ARG A 84 2.88 11.45 -0.42
C ARG A 84 1.45 11.78 -0.86
N THR A 85 1.22 12.99 -1.36
CA THR A 85 -0.08 13.41 -1.91
C THR A 85 -0.43 12.61 -3.15
N MET A 86 0.48 12.50 -4.12
CA MET A 86 0.30 11.66 -5.31
C MET A 86 0.02 10.20 -4.96
N MET A 87 0.69 9.66 -3.93
CA MET A 87 0.42 8.30 -3.45
C MET A 87 -0.95 8.14 -2.83
N MET A 88 -1.40 9.13 -2.04
CA MET A 88 -2.72 9.07 -1.44
C MET A 88 -3.80 9.06 -2.52
N ASP A 89 -3.64 9.86 -3.57
CA ASP A 89 -4.60 9.94 -4.68
C ASP A 89 -4.64 8.65 -5.49
N GLN A 90 -3.49 8.08 -5.79
CA GLN A 90 -3.45 6.78 -6.44
C GLN A 90 -4.04 5.66 -5.56
N ARG A 91 -3.76 5.65 -4.22
CA ARG A 91 -4.39 4.70 -3.28
C ARG A 91 -5.90 4.81 -3.30
N ARG A 92 -6.42 6.03 -3.31
CA ARG A 92 -7.87 6.30 -3.45
C ARG A 92 -8.42 5.71 -4.74
N HIS A 93 -7.70 5.84 -5.85
CA HIS A 93 -8.09 5.25 -7.15
C HIS A 93 -8.17 3.72 -7.10
N GLU A 94 -7.12 3.05 -6.64
CA GLU A 94 -7.09 1.58 -6.59
C GLU A 94 -8.18 1.01 -5.67
N ILE A 95 -8.39 1.64 -4.52
CA ILE A 95 -9.45 1.27 -3.60
C ILE A 95 -10.82 1.56 -4.21
N GLY A 96 -10.99 2.67 -4.89
CA GLY A 96 -12.21 3.00 -5.62
C GLY A 96 -12.59 1.91 -6.62
N TRP A 97 -11.64 1.42 -7.39
CA TRP A 97 -11.86 0.28 -8.29
C TRP A 97 -12.20 -1.01 -7.55
N ALA A 98 -11.49 -1.31 -6.45
CA ALA A 98 -11.76 -2.49 -5.64
C ALA A 98 -13.16 -2.47 -5.02
N LEU A 99 -13.64 -1.30 -4.57
CA LEU A 99 -14.99 -1.13 -4.00
C LEU A 99 -16.11 -1.27 -5.04
N ARG A 100 -15.87 -0.91 -6.30
CA ARG A 100 -16.86 -1.06 -7.39
C ARG A 100 -17.00 -2.48 -7.88
N SER A 101 -16.05 -3.37 -7.58
CA SER A 101 -16.12 -4.75 -8.01
C SER A 101 -17.27 -5.48 -7.31
N ILE A 102 -18.25 -5.92 -8.08
CA ILE A 102 -19.37 -6.72 -7.58
C ILE A 102 -18.89 -8.15 -7.36
N PRO A 103 -19.14 -8.77 -6.19
CA PRO A 103 -18.77 -10.16 -5.97
C PRO A 103 -19.39 -11.09 -7.03
N ALA A 104 -18.56 -11.93 -7.62
CA ALA A 104 -18.98 -12.87 -8.68
C ALA A 104 -20.05 -13.88 -8.22
N SER A 105 -20.16 -14.10 -6.89
CA SER A 105 -21.14 -15.01 -6.29
C SER A 105 -22.60 -14.60 -6.53
N ASP A 106 -22.84 -13.29 -6.79
CA ASP A 106 -24.21 -12.79 -7.03
C ASP A 106 -24.58 -12.72 -8.51
N LEU A 107 -23.67 -13.11 -9.38
CA LEU A 107 -23.94 -13.22 -10.82
C LEU A 107 -24.47 -14.63 -11.15
N PRO A 108 -25.52 -14.75 -11.94
CA PRO A 108 -26.00 -16.06 -12.40
C PRO A 108 -24.85 -16.84 -13.08
N SER A 109 -24.72 -18.13 -12.77
CA SER A 109 -23.68 -18.94 -13.39
C SER A 109 -23.85 -18.95 -14.91
N ARG A 110 -22.75 -18.98 -15.65
CA ARG A 110 -22.76 -19.03 -17.12
C ARG A 110 -23.58 -20.21 -17.64
N GLY A 111 -23.51 -21.35 -16.93
CA GLY A 111 -24.29 -22.54 -17.24
C GLY A 111 -25.79 -22.30 -17.09
N LEU A 112 -26.24 -21.57 -16.05
CA LEU A 112 -27.64 -21.21 -15.87
C LEU A 112 -28.14 -20.33 -17.02
N LEU A 113 -27.36 -19.31 -17.40
CA LEU A 113 -27.71 -18.42 -18.51
C LEU A 113 -27.78 -19.18 -19.83
N ALA A 114 -26.82 -20.07 -20.11
CA ALA A 114 -26.83 -20.93 -21.28
C ALA A 114 -28.02 -21.88 -21.27
N ALA A 115 -28.36 -22.50 -20.14
CA ALA A 115 -29.50 -23.38 -19.98
C ALA A 115 -30.84 -22.65 -20.23
N VAL A 116 -31.00 -21.44 -19.68
CA VAL A 116 -32.19 -20.59 -19.92
C VAL A 116 -32.33 -20.23 -21.40
N LEU A 117 -31.21 -19.86 -22.06
CA LEU A 117 -31.20 -19.55 -23.49
C LEU A 117 -31.56 -20.77 -24.34
N LEU A 118 -31.00 -21.92 -24.00
CA LEU A 118 -31.26 -23.17 -24.70
C LEU A 118 -32.73 -23.60 -24.53
N LEU A 119 -33.27 -23.49 -23.31
CA LEU A 119 -34.69 -23.71 -23.02
C LEU A 119 -35.60 -22.77 -23.82
N TYR A 120 -35.21 -21.48 -23.91
CA TYR A 120 -35.90 -20.48 -24.72
C TYR A 120 -35.98 -20.89 -26.20
N ILE A 121 -34.85 -21.32 -26.78
CA ILE A 121 -34.78 -21.78 -28.17
C ILE A 121 -35.65 -23.04 -28.38
N LEU A 122 -35.62 -23.99 -27.45
CA LEU A 122 -36.41 -25.22 -27.52
C LEU A 122 -37.93 -24.96 -27.43
N ILE A 123 -38.34 -24.05 -26.59
CA ILE A 123 -39.77 -23.69 -26.42
C ILE A 123 -40.28 -22.93 -27.64
N LEU A 124 -39.55 -21.91 -28.11
CA LEU A 124 -39.96 -21.06 -29.23
C LEU A 124 -39.86 -21.74 -30.61
N GLY A 125 -38.87 -22.59 -30.79
CA GLY A 125 -38.66 -23.28 -32.07
C GLY A 125 -39.48 -24.57 -32.14
N PRO A 126 -38.88 -25.71 -31.78
CA PRO A 126 -39.55 -26.99 -31.94
C PRO A 126 -40.79 -27.16 -31.06
N GLY A 127 -40.80 -26.59 -29.84
CA GLY A 127 -41.92 -26.70 -28.91
C GLY A 127 -43.19 -26.04 -29.42
N ALA A 128 -43.10 -24.77 -29.81
CA ALA A 128 -44.24 -24.03 -30.37
C ALA A 128 -44.74 -24.67 -31.67
N TYR A 129 -43.83 -25.12 -32.54
CA TYR A 129 -44.19 -25.80 -33.78
C TYR A 129 -44.96 -27.11 -33.55
N LEU A 130 -44.46 -27.97 -32.66
CA LEU A 130 -45.10 -29.26 -32.34
C LEU A 130 -46.45 -29.05 -31.67
N LEU A 131 -46.58 -28.05 -30.79
CA LEU A 131 -47.83 -27.73 -30.12
C LEU A 131 -48.91 -27.27 -31.14
N LEU A 132 -48.57 -26.34 -32.01
CA LEU A 132 -49.46 -25.80 -33.03
C LEU A 132 -49.81 -26.83 -34.08
N LYS A 133 -48.89 -27.76 -34.43
CA LYS A 133 -49.13 -28.89 -35.30
C LYS A 133 -50.12 -29.85 -34.67
N LYS A 134 -50.04 -30.12 -33.36
CA LYS A 134 -50.97 -31.02 -32.65
C LYS A 134 -52.42 -30.51 -32.64
N PHE A 135 -52.59 -29.19 -32.57
CA PHE A 135 -53.88 -28.52 -32.56
C PHE A 135 -54.37 -28.14 -33.97
N ASP A 136 -53.61 -28.48 -35.03
CA ASP A 136 -53.86 -28.17 -36.43
C ASP A 136 -54.20 -26.69 -36.70
N ARG A 137 -53.58 -25.78 -35.91
CA ARG A 137 -53.76 -24.32 -36.00
C ARG A 137 -52.42 -23.61 -36.16
N ARG A 138 -51.67 -23.99 -37.17
CA ARG A 138 -50.35 -23.46 -37.46
C ARG A 138 -50.35 -21.94 -37.71
N GLU A 139 -51.49 -21.43 -38.22
CA GLU A 139 -51.67 -19.98 -38.44
C GLU A 139 -51.57 -19.14 -37.19
N LEU A 140 -51.81 -19.70 -35.99
CA LEU A 140 -51.68 -18.98 -34.72
C LEU A 140 -50.21 -18.76 -34.28
N GLY A 141 -49.25 -19.30 -35.03
CA GLY A 141 -47.82 -19.16 -34.70
C GLY A 141 -47.38 -17.71 -34.56
N TRP A 142 -47.91 -16.80 -35.35
CA TRP A 142 -47.57 -15.39 -35.30
C TRP A 142 -48.04 -14.68 -34.02
N ILE A 143 -49.02 -15.25 -33.30
CA ILE A 143 -49.45 -14.74 -31.98
C ILE A 143 -48.76 -15.49 -30.84
N VAL A 144 -48.65 -16.81 -30.95
CA VAL A 144 -48.10 -17.67 -29.88
C VAL A 144 -46.62 -17.41 -29.65
N ILE A 145 -45.83 -17.18 -30.71
CA ILE A 145 -44.40 -16.94 -30.59
C ILE A 145 -44.11 -15.64 -29.83
N PRO A 146 -44.67 -14.46 -30.21
CA PRO A 146 -44.44 -13.24 -29.43
C PRO A 146 -44.97 -13.32 -27.99
N LEU A 147 -46.14 -13.94 -27.79
CA LEU A 147 -46.72 -14.08 -26.46
C LEU A 147 -45.84 -14.95 -25.54
N THR A 148 -45.32 -16.05 -26.05
CA THR A 148 -44.39 -16.93 -25.29
C THR A 148 -43.07 -16.24 -25.05
N ALA A 149 -42.55 -15.43 -25.99
CA ALA A 149 -41.35 -14.64 -25.82
C ALA A 149 -41.51 -13.60 -24.72
N ILE A 150 -42.63 -12.85 -24.70
CA ILE A 150 -42.95 -11.88 -23.67
C ILE A 150 -43.05 -12.54 -22.29
N LEU A 151 -43.71 -13.72 -22.23
CA LEU A 151 -43.92 -14.46 -20.99
C LEU A 151 -42.59 -14.97 -20.44
N LEU A 152 -41.71 -15.55 -21.27
CA LEU A 152 -40.39 -16.00 -20.89
C LEU A 152 -39.48 -14.84 -20.51
N PHE A 153 -39.54 -13.73 -21.26
CA PHE A 153 -38.80 -12.52 -20.92
C PHE A 153 -39.22 -11.97 -19.54
N SER A 154 -40.55 -11.88 -19.31
CA SER A 154 -41.09 -11.44 -18.02
C SER A 154 -40.67 -12.37 -16.88
N ALA A 155 -40.74 -13.69 -17.09
CA ALA A 155 -40.30 -14.68 -16.10
C ALA A 155 -38.79 -14.52 -15.77
N THR A 156 -37.97 -14.41 -16.81
CA THR A 156 -36.51 -14.19 -16.63
C THR A 156 -36.21 -12.85 -15.94
N TYR A 157 -36.97 -11.80 -16.29
CA TYR A 157 -36.88 -10.51 -15.64
C TYR A 157 -37.26 -10.59 -14.16
N PHE A 158 -38.38 -11.22 -13.81
CA PHE A 158 -38.79 -11.40 -12.42
C PHE A 158 -37.80 -12.24 -11.61
N VAL A 159 -37.29 -13.34 -12.17
CA VAL A 159 -36.28 -14.18 -11.50
C VAL A 159 -34.97 -13.40 -11.32
N GLY A 160 -34.53 -12.68 -12.35
CA GLY A 160 -33.32 -11.84 -12.28
C GLY A 160 -33.46 -10.66 -11.30
N PHE A 161 -34.64 -10.04 -11.26
CA PHE A 161 -34.91 -8.92 -10.34
C PHE A 161 -35.14 -9.39 -8.90
N LYS A 162 -35.77 -10.54 -8.69
CA LYS A 162 -35.99 -11.11 -7.36
C LYS A 162 -34.68 -11.53 -6.68
N GLY A 163 -33.69 -11.93 -7.50
CA GLY A 163 -32.33 -12.27 -7.01
C GLY A 163 -31.45 -11.06 -6.73
N LYS A 164 -31.64 -9.93 -7.43
CA LYS A 164 -30.81 -8.74 -7.28
C LYS A 164 -31.33 -7.70 -6.30
N GLY A 165 -32.52 -7.87 -5.73
CA GLY A 165 -33.08 -7.03 -4.68
C GLY A 165 -33.17 -5.53 -5.05
N ARG A 166 -34.06 -4.82 -4.35
CA ARG A 166 -34.08 -3.35 -4.29
C ARG A 166 -33.09 -2.82 -3.24
N ASP A 167 -32.34 -3.73 -2.59
CA ASP A 167 -31.53 -3.41 -1.43
C ASP A 167 -30.14 -2.91 -1.84
N VAL A 168 -29.64 -1.99 -1.02
CA VAL A 168 -28.26 -1.54 -1.10
C VAL A 168 -27.35 -2.74 -0.84
N PHE A 169 -26.27 -2.88 -1.57
CA PHE A 169 -25.19 -3.76 -1.17
C PHE A 169 -23.94 -2.97 -0.84
N THR A 170 -23.31 -3.40 0.23
CA THR A 170 -22.18 -2.71 0.80
C THR A 170 -20.95 -3.59 0.72
N ARG A 171 -19.91 -3.09 0.08
CA ARG A 171 -18.61 -3.73 0.11
C ARG A 171 -17.73 -3.07 1.16
N VAL A 172 -17.10 -3.90 1.99
CA VAL A 172 -16.18 -3.44 3.02
C VAL A 172 -14.80 -4.04 2.75
N ILE A 173 -13.82 -3.19 2.52
CA ILE A 173 -12.42 -3.59 2.40
C ILE A 173 -11.69 -3.02 3.59
N SER A 174 -11.18 -3.90 4.45
CA SER A 174 -10.41 -3.50 5.63
C SER A 174 -8.95 -3.94 5.48
N ILE A 175 -8.03 -3.07 5.88
CA ILE A 175 -6.59 -3.36 5.91
C ILE A 175 -6.15 -3.22 7.36
N VAL A 176 -5.80 -4.34 7.98
CA VAL A 176 -5.27 -4.43 9.32
C VAL A 176 -3.76 -4.45 9.25
N GLN A 177 -3.13 -3.38 9.68
CA GLN A 177 -1.68 -3.25 9.73
C GLN A 177 -1.20 -3.58 11.13
N MET A 178 -0.59 -4.74 11.27
CA MET A 178 0.01 -5.22 12.51
C MET A 178 1.48 -4.80 12.54
N GLU A 179 1.92 -4.32 13.68
CA GLU A 179 3.33 -4.03 13.95
C GLU A 179 3.75 -4.99 15.07
N PRO A 180 4.79 -5.82 14.88
CA PRO A 180 5.18 -6.87 15.86
C PRO A 180 5.47 -6.36 17.27
N GLU A 181 5.78 -5.07 17.41
CA GLU A 181 6.18 -4.44 18.66
C GLU A 181 5.01 -3.86 19.46
N PHE A 182 3.81 -3.80 18.87
CA PHE A 182 2.67 -3.18 19.49
C PHE A 182 1.52 -4.16 19.74
N ASP A 183 0.86 -4.02 20.88
CA ASP A 183 -0.35 -4.78 21.23
C ASP A 183 -1.60 -4.27 20.49
N TYR A 184 -1.46 -3.43 19.51
CA TYR A 184 -2.56 -2.92 18.70
C TYR A 184 -2.21 -2.93 17.21
N ALA A 185 -3.23 -3.03 16.37
CA ALA A 185 -3.11 -2.87 14.93
C ALA A 185 -3.92 -1.68 14.44
N ARG A 186 -3.37 -0.98 13.45
CA ARG A 186 -4.09 0.08 12.73
C ARG A 186 -5.04 -0.55 11.72
N VAL A 187 -6.26 -0.06 11.68
CA VAL A 187 -7.29 -0.53 10.75
C VAL A 187 -7.73 0.63 9.86
N ASN A 188 -7.54 0.45 8.56
CA ASN A 188 -8.09 1.33 7.54
C ASN A 188 -9.21 0.56 6.83
N SER A 189 -10.47 0.98 7.02
CA SER A 189 -11.59 0.34 6.34
C SER A 189 -12.19 1.28 5.31
N TYR A 190 -12.49 0.73 4.17
CA TYR A 190 -13.09 1.40 3.03
C TYR A 190 -14.44 0.76 2.75
N ILE A 191 -15.49 1.57 2.83
CA ILE A 191 -16.86 1.12 2.74
C ILE A 191 -17.48 1.74 1.50
N GLY A 192 -17.85 0.92 0.54
CA GLY A 192 -18.54 1.32 -0.68
C GLY A 192 -19.98 0.81 -0.67
N ALA A 193 -20.95 1.72 -0.66
CA ALA A 193 -22.37 1.39 -0.74
C ALA A 193 -22.88 1.68 -2.15
N PHE A 194 -23.43 0.66 -2.79
CA PHE A 194 -24.04 0.75 -4.10
C PHE A 194 -25.56 0.72 -3.98
N ALA A 195 -26.22 1.73 -4.55
CA ALA A 195 -27.67 1.84 -4.55
C ALA A 195 -28.25 1.54 -5.95
N PRO A 196 -29.00 0.44 -6.14
CA PRO A 196 -29.68 0.16 -7.41
C PRO A 196 -30.89 1.07 -7.66
N THR A 197 -31.41 1.69 -6.62
CA THR A 197 -32.55 2.61 -6.65
C THR A 197 -32.21 3.91 -5.94
N ARG A 198 -32.87 5.01 -6.33
CA ARG A 198 -32.75 6.31 -5.65
C ARG A 198 -33.26 6.20 -4.22
N ARG A 199 -32.44 6.59 -3.24
CA ARG A 199 -32.79 6.61 -1.80
C ARG A 199 -31.83 7.46 -1.00
N ASP A 200 -32.25 7.86 0.18
CA ASP A 200 -31.36 8.34 1.21
C ASP A 200 -30.59 7.15 1.82
N PHE A 201 -29.33 7.36 2.09
CA PHE A 201 -28.48 6.33 2.64
C PHE A 201 -27.70 6.87 3.85
N SER A 202 -27.74 6.14 4.94
CA SER A 202 -26.95 6.46 6.13
C SER A 202 -26.24 5.21 6.64
N VAL A 203 -24.98 5.41 7.03
CA VAL A 203 -24.14 4.37 7.65
C VAL A 203 -23.90 4.76 9.10
N LYS A 204 -24.18 3.84 10.00
CA LYS A 204 -23.81 3.96 11.41
C LYS A 204 -22.52 3.19 11.64
N LEU A 205 -21.52 3.87 12.20
CA LEU A 205 -20.21 3.36 12.52
C LEU A 205 -20.05 3.39 14.03
N THR A 206 -19.51 2.32 14.61
CA THR A 206 -19.30 2.20 16.04
C THR A 206 -17.82 2.26 16.39
N GLY A 207 -17.49 2.76 17.59
CA GLY A 207 -16.12 2.86 18.09
C GLY A 207 -15.43 4.19 17.79
N ASN A 208 -14.21 4.31 18.33
CA ASN A 208 -13.36 5.49 18.11
C ASN A 208 -12.71 5.41 16.74
N LEU A 209 -13.27 6.09 15.77
CA LEU A 209 -12.78 6.10 14.40
C LEU A 209 -12.81 7.50 13.79
N LEU A 210 -11.90 7.75 12.90
CA LEU A 210 -11.90 8.93 12.03
C LEU A 210 -12.56 8.56 10.71
N VAL A 211 -13.43 9.45 10.22
CA VAL A 211 -14.18 9.25 8.97
C VAL A 211 -13.74 10.25 7.93
N ASP A 212 -13.53 9.77 6.72
CA ASP A 212 -13.19 10.54 5.54
C ASP A 212 -14.18 10.19 4.41
N ILE A 213 -14.73 11.20 3.73
CA ILE A 213 -15.59 10.98 2.57
C ILE A 213 -14.70 10.83 1.33
N LEU A 214 -14.84 9.69 0.65
CA LEU A 214 -14.09 9.49 -0.58
C LEU A 214 -14.87 10.03 -1.79
N PRO A 215 -14.32 10.97 -2.55
CA PRO A 215 -14.90 11.38 -3.82
C PRO A 215 -14.80 10.20 -4.79
N MET A 216 -15.94 9.69 -5.27
CA MET A 216 -16.00 8.49 -6.13
C MET A 216 -16.51 8.77 -7.55
N ASP A 217 -16.65 10.00 -7.95
CA ASP A 217 -17.08 10.34 -9.29
C ASP A 217 -15.90 10.41 -10.27
N PHE A 218 -15.23 9.25 -10.44
CA PHE A 218 -14.29 9.06 -11.54
C PHE A 218 -15.03 8.57 -12.78
N HIS A 219 -15.93 9.39 -13.31
CA HIS A 219 -16.38 9.26 -14.70
C HIS A 219 -15.30 9.87 -15.60
N ARG A 220 -14.24 9.13 -15.80
CA ARG A 220 -13.23 9.45 -16.81
C ARG A 220 -13.50 8.64 -18.08
N ASP A 221 -14.64 8.87 -18.68
CA ASP A 221 -14.92 8.42 -20.04
C ASP A 221 -14.95 9.65 -20.96
N GLY A 222 -13.78 10.28 -21.16
CA GLY A 222 -13.61 11.36 -22.13
C GLY A 222 -12.49 12.33 -21.76
N PRO A 223 -11.67 12.76 -22.72
CA PRO A 223 -10.71 13.84 -22.50
C PRO A 223 -11.48 15.16 -22.36
N GLY A 224 -11.48 15.76 -21.18
CA GLY A 224 -11.85 17.18 -21.01
C GLY A 224 -12.98 17.51 -20.05
N ILE A 225 -13.46 16.61 -19.21
CA ILE A 225 -14.41 16.98 -18.15
C ILE A 225 -13.69 16.78 -16.81
N ASP A 226 -13.14 17.87 -16.29
CA ASP A 226 -12.62 17.96 -14.92
C ASP A 226 -13.82 17.94 -13.93
N ASN A 227 -14.34 16.73 -13.67
CA ASN A 227 -15.36 16.50 -12.64
C ASN A 227 -14.74 16.32 -11.24
N GLU A 228 -13.50 16.78 -11.03
CA GLU A 228 -12.79 16.64 -9.76
C GLU A 228 -13.42 17.42 -8.60
N ASN A 229 -14.39 18.28 -8.87
CA ASN A 229 -14.93 19.23 -7.89
C ASN A 229 -16.44 19.15 -7.65
N LEU A 230 -17.12 18.06 -8.00
CA LEU A 230 -18.51 17.93 -7.58
C LEU A 230 -18.54 17.63 -6.07
N PRO A 231 -19.06 18.55 -5.25
CA PRO A 231 -19.12 18.33 -3.81
C PRO A 231 -19.99 17.11 -3.50
N VAL A 232 -19.41 16.10 -2.84
CA VAL A 232 -20.20 15.00 -2.29
C VAL A 232 -20.95 15.54 -1.09
N LEU A 233 -22.26 15.74 -1.23
CA LEU A 233 -23.11 16.15 -0.13
C LEU A 233 -23.25 15.01 0.85
N ALA A 234 -22.51 15.09 1.94
CA ALA A 234 -22.58 14.14 3.04
C ALA A 234 -22.54 14.89 4.37
N THR A 235 -23.33 14.41 5.33
CA THR A 235 -23.29 14.91 6.71
C THR A 235 -22.65 13.88 7.60
N VAL A 236 -21.56 14.24 8.26
CA VAL A 236 -20.87 13.40 9.24
C VAL A 236 -21.20 13.92 10.64
N LYS A 237 -21.88 13.09 11.44
CA LYS A 237 -22.08 13.34 12.86
C LYS A 237 -21.14 12.43 13.62
N GLN A 238 -20.03 12.96 14.11
CA GLN A 238 -19.00 12.21 14.81
C GLN A 238 -19.24 12.24 16.32
N GLY A 239 -19.13 11.09 16.96
CA GLY A 239 -19.35 10.90 18.41
C GLY A 239 -19.05 9.46 18.80
N ALA A 240 -19.59 9.03 19.96
CA ALA A 240 -19.51 7.61 20.38
C ALA A 240 -20.10 6.68 19.30
N ASP A 241 -21.20 7.10 18.69
CA ASP A 241 -21.76 6.54 17.46
C ASP A 241 -21.59 7.55 16.33
N THR A 242 -20.75 7.23 15.37
CA THR A 242 -20.54 8.08 14.19
C THR A 242 -21.56 7.72 13.12
N ARG A 243 -22.29 8.72 12.61
CA ARG A 243 -23.24 8.54 11.50
C ARG A 243 -22.83 9.36 10.31
N VAL A 244 -22.75 8.70 9.16
CA VAL A 244 -22.52 9.32 7.85
C VAL A 244 -23.81 9.21 7.06
N SER A 245 -24.38 10.34 6.66
CA SER A 245 -25.61 10.40 5.88
C SER A 245 -25.32 11.03 4.52
N PHE A 246 -25.70 10.34 3.45
CA PHE A 246 -25.67 10.83 2.10
C PHE A 246 -27.10 11.16 1.67
N GLY A 247 -27.38 12.42 1.38
CA GLY A 247 -28.65 12.80 0.78
C GLY A 247 -28.69 12.39 -0.69
N ASP A 248 -29.83 11.88 -1.12
CA ASP A 248 -30.18 11.65 -2.52
C ASP A 248 -29.16 10.82 -3.34
N LEU A 249 -28.96 9.57 -2.94
CA LEU A 249 -28.24 8.61 -3.77
C LEU A 249 -29.00 8.37 -5.08
N SER A 250 -28.40 8.77 -6.19
CA SER A 250 -28.92 8.50 -7.52
C SER A 250 -28.96 7.00 -7.79
N ARG A 251 -29.85 6.60 -8.72
CA ARG A 251 -29.90 5.20 -9.20
C ARG A 251 -28.55 4.79 -9.79
N TRP A 252 -28.07 3.58 -9.45
CA TRP A 252 -26.80 3.00 -9.92
C TRP A 252 -25.56 3.80 -9.49
N SER A 253 -25.66 4.55 -8.40
CA SER A 253 -24.52 5.29 -7.84
C SER A 253 -23.85 4.55 -6.68
N THR A 254 -22.57 4.82 -6.50
CA THR A 254 -21.79 4.33 -5.37
C THR A 254 -21.36 5.52 -4.52
N ARG A 255 -21.45 5.38 -3.19
CA ARG A 255 -20.84 6.31 -2.25
C ARG A 255 -19.85 5.56 -1.38
N SER A 256 -18.75 6.22 -1.07
CA SER A 256 -17.68 5.58 -0.34
C SER A 256 -17.15 6.45 0.77
N ILE A 257 -16.82 5.78 1.86
CA ILE A 257 -16.20 6.36 3.04
C ILE A 257 -14.95 5.58 3.39
N ALA A 258 -13.95 6.26 3.90
CA ALA A 258 -12.81 5.65 4.55
C ALA A 258 -12.91 5.88 6.05
N THR A 259 -12.54 4.87 6.83
CA THR A 259 -12.44 4.97 8.28
C THR A 259 -11.06 4.56 8.74
N ARG A 260 -10.58 5.21 9.78
CA ARG A 260 -9.34 4.85 10.47
C ARG A 260 -9.64 4.57 11.92
N SER A 261 -9.24 3.41 12.38
CA SER A 261 -9.40 2.96 13.76
C SER A 261 -8.21 2.11 14.18
N SER A 262 -8.23 1.62 15.40
CA SER A 262 -7.28 0.62 15.90
C SER A 262 -8.00 -0.48 16.64
N ILE A 263 -7.45 -1.68 16.58
CA ILE A 263 -7.90 -2.83 17.36
C ILE A 263 -6.80 -3.24 18.33
N TYR A 264 -7.19 -3.59 19.55
CA TYR A 264 -6.28 -4.09 20.57
C TYR A 264 -6.20 -5.60 20.56
N GLN A 265 -5.00 -6.11 20.80
CA GLN A 265 -4.69 -7.54 20.86
C GLN A 265 -5.22 -8.32 19.64
N PRO A 266 -4.86 -7.89 18.42
CA PRO A 266 -5.28 -8.57 17.19
C PRO A 266 -4.66 -9.96 17.05
N GLY A 267 -3.67 -10.30 17.88
CA GLY A 267 -2.69 -11.34 17.65
C GLY A 267 -1.56 -10.83 16.77
N ASN A 268 -0.67 -11.71 16.36
CA ASN A 268 0.47 -11.38 15.52
C ASN A 268 0.77 -12.50 14.51
N ILE A 269 1.62 -12.18 13.56
CA ILE A 269 2.27 -13.16 12.69
C ILE A 269 3.67 -13.36 13.23
N ASP A 270 3.90 -14.52 13.86
CA ASP A 270 5.23 -14.87 14.37
C ASP A 270 6.07 -15.50 13.25
N ALA A 271 7.24 -14.95 13.00
CA ALA A 271 8.11 -15.39 11.94
C ALA A 271 9.53 -15.65 12.46
N LYS A 272 10.01 -16.83 12.17
CA LYS A 272 11.38 -17.25 12.46
C LYS A 272 12.10 -17.51 11.14
N LEU A 273 12.55 -16.43 10.50
CA LEU A 273 13.15 -16.46 9.18
C LEU A 273 14.65 -16.18 9.26
N TYR A 274 15.39 -16.86 8.38
CA TYR A 274 16.84 -16.75 8.26
C TYR A 274 17.22 -16.55 6.80
N THR A 275 18.35 -15.91 6.60
CA THR A 275 18.95 -15.76 5.27
C THR A 275 20.00 -16.83 5.02
N GLN A 276 20.00 -17.40 3.84
CA GLN A 276 21.01 -18.34 3.37
C GLN A 276 21.39 -18.01 1.93
N GLY A 277 22.47 -17.27 1.73
CA GLY A 277 22.77 -16.68 0.43
C GLY A 277 21.63 -15.76 -0.04
N ASN A 278 21.09 -16.01 -1.24
CA ASN A 278 19.94 -15.28 -1.76
C ASN A 278 18.58 -15.88 -1.38
N LYS A 279 18.55 -16.79 -0.43
CA LYS A 279 17.37 -17.55 -0.04
C LYS A 279 16.87 -17.13 1.33
N ILE A 280 15.56 -17.04 1.49
CA ILE A 280 14.87 -16.87 2.78
C ILE A 280 14.29 -18.22 3.17
N THR A 281 14.63 -18.70 4.36
CA THR A 281 14.14 -19.99 4.90
C THR A 281 13.64 -19.81 6.32
N GLY A 282 12.72 -20.68 6.75
CA GLY A 282 12.22 -20.68 8.12
C GLY A 282 10.74 -20.98 8.22
N THR A 283 10.09 -20.41 9.22
CA THR A 283 8.67 -20.65 9.52
C THR A 283 7.91 -19.37 9.78
N VAL A 284 6.62 -19.38 9.46
CA VAL A 284 5.66 -18.34 9.80
C VAL A 284 4.46 -18.97 10.46
N THR A 285 4.04 -18.44 11.62
CA THR A 285 2.91 -18.93 12.41
C THR A 285 1.83 -17.86 12.50
N ASN A 286 0.59 -18.24 12.24
CA ASN A 286 -0.56 -17.36 12.41
C ASN A 286 -1.04 -17.39 13.87
N ASN A 287 -0.64 -16.43 14.68
CA ASN A 287 -1.14 -16.23 16.05
C ASN A 287 -2.32 -15.26 16.14
N THR A 288 -2.92 -14.89 15.01
CA THR A 288 -4.18 -14.15 15.03
C THR A 288 -5.35 -15.09 15.38
N ARG A 289 -6.50 -14.50 15.72
CA ARG A 289 -7.72 -15.30 16.00
C ARG A 289 -8.50 -15.63 14.73
N GLN A 290 -7.96 -15.26 13.55
CA GLN A 290 -8.63 -15.36 12.27
C GLN A 290 -7.99 -16.45 11.41
N THR A 291 -8.83 -17.18 10.70
CA THR A 291 -8.37 -18.01 9.59
C THR A 291 -7.98 -17.13 8.42
N LEU A 292 -6.74 -17.21 8.00
CA LEU A 292 -6.21 -16.41 6.89
C LEU A 292 -6.10 -17.28 5.63
N SER A 293 -6.74 -16.84 4.56
CA SER A 293 -6.66 -17.44 3.23
C SER A 293 -5.67 -16.70 2.33
N ASP A 294 -5.23 -17.33 1.24
CA ASP A 294 -4.32 -16.75 0.26
C ASP A 294 -3.11 -16.04 0.87
N CYS A 295 -2.55 -16.64 1.93
CA CYS A 295 -1.41 -16.06 2.64
C CYS A 295 -0.18 -16.01 1.74
N ILE A 296 0.51 -14.88 1.77
CA ILE A 296 1.69 -14.63 0.96
C ILE A 296 2.73 -13.94 1.83
N ILE A 297 3.97 -14.40 1.74
CA ILE A 297 5.13 -13.69 2.22
C ILE A 297 5.87 -13.10 1.02
N PHE A 298 6.21 -11.83 1.07
CA PHE A 298 6.76 -11.16 -0.10
C PHE A 298 7.69 -10.00 0.25
N SER A 299 8.59 -9.74 -0.67
CA SER A 299 9.37 -8.51 -0.75
C SER A 299 9.38 -8.02 -2.19
N ARG A 300 9.98 -6.87 -2.45
CA ARG A 300 10.20 -6.38 -3.82
C ARG A 300 10.97 -7.39 -4.69
N TYR A 301 11.76 -8.27 -4.10
CA TYR A 301 12.72 -9.14 -4.78
C TYR A 301 12.27 -10.60 -4.90
N GLY A 302 11.17 -10.98 -4.26
CA GLY A 302 10.64 -12.34 -4.34
C GLY A 302 9.45 -12.55 -3.43
N TYR A 303 8.76 -13.67 -3.61
CA TYR A 303 7.61 -14.03 -2.79
C TYR A 303 7.39 -15.54 -2.74
N GLN A 304 6.62 -15.97 -1.73
CA GLN A 304 6.09 -17.32 -1.62
C GLN A 304 4.63 -17.29 -1.20
N LYS A 305 3.82 -18.13 -1.85
CA LYS A 305 2.43 -18.39 -1.48
C LYS A 305 2.39 -19.45 -0.38
N LEU A 306 1.69 -19.16 0.73
CA LEU A 306 1.57 -20.04 1.89
C LEU A 306 0.17 -20.69 1.97
N ASN A 307 -0.73 -20.36 1.03
CA ASN A 307 -2.12 -20.80 0.97
C ASN A 307 -2.98 -20.35 2.17
N LYS A 308 -3.59 -21.28 2.92
CA LYS A 308 -4.45 -21.01 4.07
C LYS A 308 -3.66 -21.28 5.36
N LEU A 309 -3.87 -20.45 6.37
CA LEU A 309 -3.32 -20.63 7.70
C LEU A 309 -4.42 -20.46 8.75
N GLU A 310 -4.73 -21.52 9.45
CA GLU A 310 -5.61 -21.51 10.63
C GLU A 310 -4.94 -20.83 11.82
N PRO A 311 -5.70 -20.34 12.83
CA PRO A 311 -5.12 -19.87 14.08
C PRO A 311 -4.20 -20.92 14.74
N GLY A 312 -2.95 -20.52 15.01
CA GLY A 312 -1.91 -21.40 15.56
C GLY A 312 -1.17 -22.26 14.52
N GLU A 313 -1.57 -22.26 13.27
CA GLU A 313 -0.92 -23.04 12.22
C GLU A 313 0.39 -22.40 11.77
N THR A 314 1.38 -23.26 11.48
CA THR A 314 2.72 -22.87 11.04
C THR A 314 2.98 -23.36 9.62
N ALA A 315 3.43 -22.46 8.75
CA ALA A 315 3.86 -22.78 7.39
C ALA A 315 5.38 -22.67 7.25
N GLN A 316 5.93 -23.50 6.37
CA GLN A 316 7.33 -23.46 5.97
C GLN A 316 7.54 -22.36 4.91
N VAL A 317 8.60 -21.58 5.10
CA VAL A 317 9.04 -20.54 4.17
C VAL A 317 10.35 -20.97 3.53
N ASP A 318 10.38 -20.95 2.21
CA ASP A 318 11.54 -21.29 1.41
C ASP A 318 11.44 -20.66 0.02
N PHE A 319 12.06 -19.47 -0.19
CA PHE A 319 12.04 -18.81 -1.49
C PHE A 319 13.30 -18.00 -1.77
N MET A 320 13.53 -17.73 -3.05
CA MET A 320 14.68 -16.97 -3.54
C MET A 320 14.35 -15.49 -3.71
N LEU A 321 15.33 -14.63 -3.44
CA LEU A 321 15.32 -13.22 -3.77
C LEU A 321 16.08 -12.98 -5.09
N TYR A 322 15.42 -12.33 -6.05
CA TYR A 322 15.93 -12.11 -7.39
C TYR A 322 16.21 -10.62 -7.63
N LEU A 323 17.42 -10.28 -8.03
CA LEU A 323 17.80 -8.92 -8.38
C LEU A 323 17.21 -8.43 -9.68
N SER A 324 17.15 -9.31 -10.68
CA SER A 324 16.69 -8.94 -12.02
C SER A 324 15.17 -9.04 -12.12
N MET A 325 14.55 -7.98 -12.65
CA MET A 325 13.10 -7.98 -12.96
C MET A 325 12.72 -9.12 -13.93
N GLN A 326 13.63 -9.53 -14.81
CA GLN A 326 13.39 -10.61 -15.78
C GLN A 326 13.27 -11.98 -15.12
N ASN A 327 14.01 -12.21 -14.03
CA ASN A 327 14.02 -13.47 -13.29
C ASN A 327 13.04 -13.47 -12.10
N ARG A 328 12.46 -12.32 -11.80
CA ARG A 328 11.51 -12.18 -10.70
C ARG A 328 10.19 -12.83 -11.08
N PRO A 329 9.65 -13.73 -10.23
CA PRO A 329 8.30 -14.21 -10.46
C PRO A 329 7.32 -13.03 -10.46
N SER A 330 6.50 -12.93 -11.51
CA SER A 330 5.51 -11.86 -11.60
C SER A 330 4.44 -12.04 -10.51
N TYR A 331 4.23 -11.04 -9.67
CA TYR A 331 3.17 -11.07 -8.65
C TYR A 331 1.76 -11.17 -9.27
N TYR A 332 1.59 -10.81 -10.55
CA TYR A 332 0.34 -11.05 -11.30
C TYR A 332 -0.01 -12.55 -11.41
N ARG A 333 0.95 -13.44 -11.25
CA ARG A 333 0.72 -14.90 -11.20
C ARG A 333 0.26 -15.41 -9.84
N LEU A 334 0.32 -14.58 -8.80
CA LEU A 334 -0.15 -14.97 -7.46
C LEU A 334 -1.64 -15.30 -7.45
N PHE A 335 -2.40 -14.58 -8.25
CA PHE A 335 -3.81 -14.82 -8.44
C PHE A 335 -3.98 -15.38 -9.85
N GLU A 336 -4.27 -16.68 -9.99
CA GLU A 336 -4.37 -17.45 -11.27
C GLU A 336 -5.32 -16.85 -12.31
N SER A 337 -5.93 -15.73 -11.99
CA SER A 337 -6.98 -15.04 -12.70
C SER A 337 -6.51 -14.14 -13.83
N TYR A 338 -5.20 -13.88 -13.95
CA TYR A 338 -4.68 -12.93 -14.94
C TYR A 338 -4.10 -13.66 -16.16
N PRO A 339 -4.73 -13.62 -17.32
CA PRO A 339 -4.07 -14.02 -18.57
C PRO A 339 -2.95 -13.03 -18.88
N ILE A 340 -1.76 -13.56 -19.21
CA ILE A 340 -0.54 -12.80 -19.54
C ILE A 340 -0.74 -11.86 -20.75
N ASN A 341 -1.74 -12.13 -21.58
CA ASN A 341 -2.17 -11.30 -22.70
C ASN A 341 -3.53 -10.69 -22.38
N TYR A 342 -3.55 -9.40 -22.07
CA TYR A 342 -4.75 -8.60 -22.04
C TYR A 342 -5.42 -8.62 -23.42
N PRO A 343 -6.50 -9.36 -23.64
CA PRO A 343 -7.42 -8.95 -24.66
C PRO A 343 -8.06 -7.66 -24.14
N ARG A 344 -8.10 -6.62 -24.94
CA ARG A 344 -8.81 -5.37 -24.65
C ARG A 344 -10.26 -5.68 -24.27
N GLY A 345 -10.50 -5.98 -22.98
CA GLY A 345 -11.82 -6.33 -22.45
C GLY A 345 -11.74 -6.66 -20.98
N PHE A 346 -12.23 -5.75 -20.16
CA PHE A 346 -12.46 -5.93 -18.73
C PHE A 346 -13.27 -7.22 -18.50
N ASN A 347 -12.75 -8.16 -17.71
CA ASN A 347 -13.52 -9.34 -17.30
C ASN A 347 -14.17 -9.07 -15.93
N PRO A 348 -15.44 -8.63 -15.90
CA PRO A 348 -16.14 -8.30 -14.66
C PRO A 348 -16.42 -9.52 -13.77
N PHE A 349 -16.22 -10.76 -14.30
CA PHE A 349 -16.58 -12.01 -13.63
C PHE A 349 -15.54 -12.52 -12.60
N ARG A 350 -14.46 -11.78 -12.35
CA ARG A 350 -13.41 -12.12 -11.37
C ARG A 350 -13.15 -11.01 -10.36
N ALA A 351 -14.21 -10.37 -9.90
CA ALA A 351 -14.16 -9.16 -9.09
C ALA A 351 -13.44 -9.33 -7.74
N GLN A 352 -13.54 -10.52 -7.11
CA GLN A 352 -12.94 -10.76 -5.80
C GLN A 352 -11.41 -10.87 -5.91
N ASP A 353 -10.92 -11.59 -6.90
CA ASP A 353 -9.48 -11.73 -7.16
C ASP A 353 -8.85 -10.40 -7.58
N ASN A 354 -9.60 -9.57 -8.34
CA ASN A 354 -9.16 -8.23 -8.70
C ASN A 354 -8.99 -7.32 -7.49
N SER A 355 -9.84 -7.42 -6.47
CA SER A 355 -9.71 -6.58 -5.27
C SER A 355 -8.48 -6.95 -4.45
N LYS A 356 -8.20 -8.24 -4.26
CA LYS A 356 -6.98 -8.72 -3.60
C LYS A 356 -5.74 -8.27 -4.35
N MET A 357 -5.75 -8.38 -5.67
CA MET A 357 -4.66 -7.92 -6.50
C MET A 357 -4.44 -6.40 -6.41
N ARG A 358 -5.52 -5.60 -6.41
CA ARG A 358 -5.42 -4.14 -6.24
C ARG A 358 -4.83 -3.75 -4.89
N ILE A 359 -5.20 -4.46 -3.83
CA ILE A 359 -4.59 -4.28 -2.52
C ILE A 359 -3.11 -4.67 -2.56
N MET A 360 -2.75 -5.78 -3.18
CA MET A 360 -1.35 -6.18 -3.37
C MET A 360 -0.57 -5.15 -4.18
N GLU A 361 -1.13 -4.62 -5.26
CA GLU A 361 -0.52 -3.53 -6.02
C GLU A 361 -0.20 -2.32 -5.14
N MET A 362 -1.03 -1.99 -4.16
CA MET A 362 -0.73 -0.91 -3.21
C MET A 362 0.55 -1.16 -2.40
N TYR A 363 0.88 -2.41 -2.13
CA TYR A 363 2.08 -2.80 -1.39
C TYR A 363 3.28 -3.07 -2.29
N PHE A 364 3.08 -3.72 -3.44
CA PHE A 364 4.17 -3.98 -4.40
C PHE A 364 4.53 -2.77 -5.24
N ASN A 365 3.53 -1.99 -5.64
CA ASN A 365 3.68 -0.91 -6.61
C ASN A 365 4.09 0.43 -6.01
N ARG A 366 4.31 0.56 -4.71
CA ARG A 366 4.50 1.86 -4.07
C ARG A 366 5.62 1.91 -3.06
N GLY A 367 6.80 1.78 -3.57
CA GLY A 367 8.04 1.96 -2.88
C GLY A 367 8.46 3.40 -2.66
N GLN A 368 7.62 4.23 -2.09
CA GLN A 368 8.04 5.54 -1.60
C GLN A 368 7.85 5.67 -0.09
N GLY A 369 8.14 4.65 0.67
CA GLY A 369 8.24 4.70 2.11
C GLY A 369 9.29 3.70 2.55
N GLN A 370 9.93 3.95 3.67
CA GLN A 370 10.88 3.04 4.30
C GLN A 370 10.35 1.61 4.50
N ASP A 371 9.01 1.42 4.39
CA ASP A 371 8.33 0.14 4.63
C ASP A 371 8.40 -0.86 3.47
N ASN A 372 8.73 -0.44 2.24
CA ASN A 372 8.78 -1.35 1.08
C ASN A 372 10.07 -2.17 0.97
N GLU A 373 10.99 -1.90 1.84
CA GLU A 373 12.27 -2.60 1.92
C GLU A 373 12.19 -3.80 2.87
N LYS A 374 11.10 -3.90 3.65
CA LYS A 374 10.87 -4.98 4.60
C LYS A 374 10.22 -6.18 3.91
N LEU A 375 10.51 -7.35 4.42
CA LEU A 375 9.74 -8.53 4.10
C LEU A 375 8.37 -8.40 4.76
N MET A 376 7.31 -8.62 3.99
CA MET A 376 5.94 -8.45 4.43
C MET A 376 5.17 -9.76 4.34
N PHE A 377 4.27 -9.97 5.28
CA PHE A 377 3.24 -10.99 5.23
C PHE A 377 1.89 -10.33 4.91
N ILE A 378 1.09 -10.97 4.07
CA ILE A 378 -0.31 -10.63 3.85
C ILE A 378 -1.15 -11.90 3.81
N GLY A 379 -2.31 -11.86 4.47
CA GLY A 379 -3.34 -12.90 4.41
C GLY A 379 -4.72 -12.27 4.41
N TRP A 380 -5.74 -12.97 3.91
CA TRP A 380 -7.10 -12.46 3.81
C TRP A 380 -8.09 -13.25 4.64
N SER A 381 -9.03 -12.53 5.25
CA SER A 381 -10.23 -13.11 5.85
C SER A 381 -11.49 -12.48 5.23
N GLU A 382 -12.57 -13.26 5.18
CA GLU A 382 -13.89 -12.79 4.76
C GLU A 382 -14.73 -12.31 5.95
N GLU A 383 -14.11 -12.21 7.13
CA GLU A 383 -14.78 -11.74 8.33
C GLU A 383 -14.70 -10.22 8.44
N GLU A 384 -15.80 -9.65 8.89
CA GLU A 384 -15.90 -8.24 9.20
C GLU A 384 -15.17 -7.93 10.50
N ILE A 385 -14.47 -6.79 10.54
CA ILE A 385 -13.85 -6.32 11.78
C ILE A 385 -14.94 -5.81 12.70
N LYS A 386 -15.11 -6.49 13.83
CA LYS A 386 -16.11 -6.13 14.86
C LYS A 386 -15.89 -4.69 15.33
N GLY A 387 -16.97 -3.93 15.43
CA GLY A 387 -16.96 -2.58 15.97
C GLY A 387 -16.65 -1.48 14.95
N VAL A 388 -16.60 -1.77 13.65
CA VAL A 388 -16.45 -0.75 12.61
C VAL A 388 -17.80 -0.40 11.99
N LEU A 389 -18.67 -1.37 11.76
CA LEU A 389 -19.93 -1.20 11.06
C LEU A 389 -21.11 -1.69 11.89
N ASP A 390 -22.20 -0.89 11.94
CA ASP A 390 -23.50 -1.36 12.37
C ASP A 390 -24.30 -1.76 11.12
N ASN A 391 -24.57 -3.05 10.96
CA ASN A 391 -25.19 -3.62 9.76
C ASN A 391 -26.65 -3.22 9.54
N ASN A 392 -27.24 -2.41 10.44
CA ASN A 392 -28.61 -1.96 10.32
C ASN A 392 -28.80 -1.01 9.12
N GLY A 393 -29.45 -1.49 8.09
CA GLY A 393 -29.82 -0.69 6.90
C GLY A 393 -28.83 -0.76 5.72
N LEU A 394 -27.74 -1.54 5.84
CA LEU A 394 -26.70 -1.64 4.80
C LEU A 394 -26.98 -2.68 3.72
N GLY A 395 -28.10 -3.43 3.85
CA GLY A 395 -28.40 -4.53 2.95
C GLY A 395 -27.41 -5.68 3.06
N LYS A 396 -27.00 -6.25 1.94
CA LYS A 396 -26.03 -7.33 1.93
C LYS A 396 -24.62 -6.78 2.00
N VAL A 397 -23.86 -7.19 3.03
CA VAL A 397 -22.47 -6.76 3.25
C VAL A 397 -21.51 -7.83 2.75
N TYR A 398 -20.47 -7.39 2.03
CA TYR A 398 -19.40 -8.23 1.47
C TYR A 398 -18.08 -7.78 2.06
N PRO A 399 -17.63 -8.37 3.17
CA PRO A 399 -16.37 -8.01 3.79
C PRO A 399 -15.19 -8.69 3.10
N SER A 400 -14.05 -8.00 3.10
CA SER A 400 -12.76 -8.53 2.70
C SER A 400 -11.68 -7.84 3.53
N THR A 401 -11.03 -8.57 4.40
CA THR A 401 -10.02 -8.02 5.32
C THR A 401 -8.64 -8.54 4.98
N ALA A 402 -7.72 -7.63 4.66
CA ALA A 402 -6.31 -7.92 4.48
C ALA A 402 -5.57 -7.71 5.81
N TRP A 403 -4.88 -8.74 6.27
CA TRP A 403 -4.02 -8.73 7.45
C TRP A 403 -2.58 -8.62 6.99
N VAL A 404 -1.92 -7.51 7.33
CA VAL A 404 -0.60 -7.16 6.84
C VAL A 404 0.35 -6.96 8.00
N SER A 405 1.50 -7.60 7.95
CA SER A 405 2.54 -7.48 8.98
C SER A 405 3.92 -7.43 8.35
N PRO A 406 4.82 -6.54 8.77
CA PRO A 406 6.23 -6.71 8.51
C PRO A 406 6.73 -7.96 9.21
N VAL A 407 7.67 -8.66 8.59
CA VAL A 407 8.19 -9.92 9.08
C VAL A 407 9.70 -9.79 9.27
N PRO A 408 10.21 -9.96 10.49
CA PRO A 408 11.64 -9.86 10.74
C PRO A 408 12.39 -11.04 10.10
N VAL A 409 13.60 -10.76 9.62
CA VAL A 409 14.51 -11.77 9.08
C VAL A 409 15.81 -11.71 9.87
N ASN A 410 16.24 -12.85 10.37
CA ASN A 410 17.52 -12.97 11.03
C ASN A 410 18.62 -13.15 9.98
N LEU A 411 19.55 -12.23 9.94
CA LEU A 411 20.69 -12.24 9.03
C LEU A 411 21.89 -13.05 9.56
N LEU A 412 21.85 -13.41 10.85
CA LEU A 412 22.89 -14.17 11.53
C LEU A 412 22.42 -15.62 11.74
N GLN A 413 23.16 -16.57 11.18
CA GLN A 413 22.96 -17.99 11.41
C GLN A 413 24.28 -18.62 11.94
N GLY A 414 24.30 -18.95 13.21
CA GLY A 414 25.56 -19.30 13.89
C GLY A 414 26.51 -18.10 13.93
N ASP A 415 27.72 -18.27 13.42
CA ASP A 415 28.71 -17.19 13.29
C ASP A 415 28.68 -16.53 11.89
N ARG A 416 27.79 -16.95 10.99
CA ARG A 416 27.74 -16.46 9.61
C ARG A 416 26.63 -15.43 9.43
N VAL A 417 27.00 -14.28 8.89
CA VAL A 417 26.08 -13.22 8.47
C VAL A 417 25.92 -13.28 6.95
N SER A 418 24.68 -13.39 6.49
CA SER A 418 24.35 -13.36 5.07
C SER A 418 23.29 -12.30 4.81
N ILE A 419 23.64 -11.32 3.99
CA ILE A 419 22.75 -10.24 3.57
C ILE A 419 22.43 -10.42 2.09
N PRO A 420 21.23 -10.94 1.76
CA PRO A 420 20.79 -11.09 0.38
C PRO A 420 20.36 -9.75 -0.24
N PRO A 421 20.17 -9.71 -1.58
CA PRO A 421 19.70 -8.53 -2.26
C PRO A 421 18.33 -8.07 -1.73
N GLY A 422 18.19 -6.76 -1.58
CA GLY A 422 16.93 -6.14 -1.20
C GLY A 422 16.61 -6.10 0.30
N ILE A 423 17.51 -6.61 1.15
CA ILE A 423 17.37 -6.44 2.61
C ILE A 423 17.98 -5.10 3.03
N ILE A 424 19.12 -4.72 2.46
CA ILE A 424 19.72 -3.40 2.67
C ILE A 424 19.63 -2.63 1.36
N ASN A 425 18.86 -1.57 1.37
CA ASN A 425 18.63 -0.74 0.20
C ASN A 425 19.17 0.68 0.42
N GLY A 426 19.55 1.32 -0.68
CA GLY A 426 20.10 2.67 -0.68
C GLY A 426 19.03 3.72 -0.45
N ARG A 427 19.15 4.44 0.64
CA ARG A 427 18.34 5.63 0.92
C ARG A 427 18.94 6.83 0.20
N ILE A 428 18.13 7.59 -0.52
CA ILE A 428 18.57 8.84 -1.14
C ILE A 428 18.87 9.86 -0.03
N ILE A 429 20.10 10.39 -0.01
CA ILE A 429 20.54 11.40 0.96
C ILE A 429 20.83 12.76 0.31
N GLU A 430 21.07 12.79 -1.00
CA GLU A 430 21.33 14.03 -1.74
C GLU A 430 20.84 13.87 -3.19
N VAL A 431 20.12 14.87 -3.70
CA VAL A 431 19.67 14.96 -5.08
C VAL A 431 20.22 16.24 -5.70
N LYS A 432 21.14 16.11 -6.66
CA LYS A 432 21.63 17.21 -7.49
C LYS A 432 21.16 17.08 -8.93
N ALA A 433 20.29 16.11 -9.20
CA ALA A 433 19.64 15.92 -10.47
C ALA A 433 18.53 16.95 -10.67
N ASN A 434 18.34 17.39 -11.92
CA ASN A 434 17.25 18.32 -12.26
C ASN A 434 15.87 17.66 -12.11
N HIS A 435 15.82 16.34 -12.29
CA HIS A 435 14.65 15.51 -12.11
C HIS A 435 15.04 14.22 -11.39
N CYS A 436 14.29 13.85 -10.37
CA CYS A 436 14.46 12.59 -9.66
C CYS A 436 13.09 12.08 -9.21
N GLU A 437 12.72 10.91 -9.68
CA GLU A 437 11.50 10.23 -9.35
C GLU A 437 11.82 8.82 -8.83
N GLN A 438 11.26 8.49 -7.69
CA GLN A 438 11.33 7.14 -7.15
C GLN A 438 9.94 6.52 -7.23
N ASN A 439 9.87 5.39 -7.91
CA ASN A 439 8.64 4.62 -8.06
C ASN A 439 8.93 3.14 -7.84
N LEU A 440 7.92 2.31 -8.10
CA LEU A 440 8.03 0.88 -7.96
C LEU A 440 8.97 0.17 -8.87
N GLN A 441 9.15 0.72 -10.02
CA GLN A 441 10.09 0.14 -10.98
C GLN A 441 11.52 0.49 -10.59
N GLY A 442 11.71 1.51 -9.71
CA GLY A 442 13.02 1.91 -9.24
C GLY A 442 13.15 3.40 -9.01
N VAL A 443 14.33 3.90 -9.30
CA VAL A 443 14.67 5.33 -9.25
C VAL A 443 15.03 5.77 -10.66
N GLN A 444 14.37 6.82 -11.12
CA GLN A 444 14.63 7.47 -12.39
C GLN A 444 15.10 8.90 -12.13
N PHE A 445 16.22 9.29 -12.73
CA PHE A 445 16.72 10.66 -12.60
C PHE A 445 17.56 11.08 -13.78
N GLY A 446 17.67 12.40 -13.97
CA GLY A 446 18.43 12.98 -15.07
C GLY A 446 18.94 14.39 -14.76
N GLY A 447 19.94 14.84 -15.53
CA GLY A 447 20.51 16.18 -15.41
C GLY A 447 21.41 16.39 -14.17
N GLY A 448 21.89 15.34 -13.52
CA GLY A 448 22.80 15.43 -12.38
C GLY A 448 22.87 14.17 -11.52
N PRO A 449 23.72 14.16 -10.50
CA PRO A 449 23.94 13.01 -9.64
C PRO A 449 22.87 12.87 -8.53
N VAL A 450 22.64 11.63 -8.13
CA VAL A 450 21.90 11.25 -6.92
C VAL A 450 22.82 10.43 -6.03
N THR A 451 22.84 10.77 -4.73
CA THR A 451 23.67 10.09 -3.73
C THR A 451 22.79 9.21 -2.85
N PHE A 452 23.16 7.94 -2.75
CA PHE A 452 22.52 6.93 -1.93
C PHE A 452 23.41 6.58 -0.75
N GLN A 453 22.81 6.29 0.39
CA GLN A 453 23.49 5.73 1.56
C GLN A 453 22.87 4.40 1.93
N LEU A 454 23.72 3.40 2.14
CA LEU A 454 23.35 2.06 2.60
C LEU A 454 23.99 1.86 3.97
N ASP A 455 23.18 1.48 4.96
CA ASP A 455 23.63 1.31 6.34
C ASP A 455 23.56 -0.17 6.73
N LEU A 456 24.69 -0.73 7.16
CA LEU A 456 24.78 -2.09 7.68
C LEU A 456 24.11 -2.16 9.06
N PRO A 457 23.42 -3.28 9.40
CA PRO A 457 22.78 -3.45 10.69
C PRO A 457 23.76 -3.81 11.83
N TYR A 458 25.02 -4.02 11.50
CA TYR A 458 26.08 -4.39 12.43
C TYR A 458 27.23 -3.40 12.40
N GLU A 459 27.90 -3.23 13.53
CA GLU A 459 29.16 -2.48 13.57
C GLU A 459 30.25 -3.25 12.82
N LEU A 460 31.02 -2.53 12.02
CA LEU A 460 32.05 -3.12 11.17
C LEU A 460 33.13 -3.85 11.96
N SER A 461 33.42 -3.39 13.19
CA SER A 461 34.39 -3.98 14.12
C SER A 461 34.03 -5.41 14.54
N SER A 462 32.76 -5.79 14.45
CA SER A 462 32.25 -7.11 14.81
C SER A 462 32.18 -8.09 13.63
N LEU A 463 32.54 -7.67 12.42
CA LEU A 463 32.39 -8.43 11.20
C LEU A 463 33.73 -8.68 10.49
N GLN A 464 33.97 -9.92 10.12
CA GLN A 464 34.97 -10.30 9.13
C GLN A 464 34.27 -10.47 7.78
N VAL A 465 34.24 -9.40 6.99
CA VAL A 465 33.57 -9.37 5.68
C VAL A 465 34.39 -10.18 4.68
N GLU A 466 33.77 -11.20 4.10
CA GLU A 466 34.35 -12.05 3.06
C GLU A 466 34.03 -11.50 1.65
N LYS A 467 32.76 -11.09 1.46
CA LYS A 467 32.28 -10.54 0.18
C LYS A 467 31.36 -9.37 0.43
N LEU A 468 31.54 -8.31 -0.30
CA LEU A 468 30.67 -7.16 -0.34
C LEU A 468 30.39 -6.79 -1.79
N ASN A 469 29.13 -6.81 -2.21
CA ASN A 469 28.74 -6.39 -3.54
C ASN A 469 27.72 -5.28 -3.48
N LEU A 470 27.91 -4.28 -4.32
CA LEU A 470 26.96 -3.21 -4.55
C LEU A 470 26.20 -3.49 -5.84
N LEU A 471 24.90 -3.47 -5.78
CA LEU A 471 24.00 -3.81 -6.86
C LEU A 471 23.10 -2.62 -7.15
N ALA A 472 23.21 -2.09 -8.35
CA ALA A 472 22.40 -0.98 -8.85
C ALA A 472 21.93 -1.31 -10.29
N PRO A 473 21.09 -2.36 -10.46
CA PRO A 473 20.74 -2.84 -11.78
C PRO A 473 19.96 -1.77 -12.56
N ALA A 474 20.48 -1.41 -13.75
CA ALA A 474 19.77 -0.58 -14.68
C ALA A 474 18.65 -1.38 -15.37
N GLU A 475 17.60 -0.69 -15.80
CA GLU A 475 16.43 -1.31 -16.43
C GLU A 475 16.79 -2.06 -17.72
N SER A 476 17.78 -1.58 -18.48
CA SER A 476 18.24 -2.20 -19.72
C SER A 476 19.75 -2.10 -19.89
N PHE A 477 20.31 -2.95 -20.77
CA PHE A 477 21.72 -2.86 -21.18
C PHE A 477 22.06 -1.54 -21.85
N GLN A 478 21.11 -0.92 -22.54
CA GLN A 478 21.31 0.39 -23.15
C GLN A 478 21.45 1.48 -22.10
N SER A 479 20.57 1.46 -21.08
CA SER A 479 20.61 2.39 -19.94
C SER A 479 21.90 2.25 -19.13
N ALA A 480 22.45 1.03 -19.03
CA ALA A 480 23.67 0.73 -18.29
C ALA A 480 24.91 1.48 -18.81
N ARG A 481 24.97 1.78 -20.11
CA ARG A 481 26.11 2.50 -20.73
C ARG A 481 26.19 3.98 -20.31
N TRP A 482 25.10 4.51 -19.80
CA TRP A 482 24.98 5.91 -19.40
C TRP A 482 25.10 6.12 -17.90
N VAL A 483 25.46 5.07 -17.15
CA VAL A 483 25.59 5.14 -15.69
C VAL A 483 27.06 5.33 -15.33
N ARG A 484 27.34 6.41 -14.60
CA ARG A 484 28.59 6.65 -13.89
C ARG A 484 28.37 6.43 -12.41
N MET A 485 29.28 5.72 -11.75
CA MET A 485 29.18 5.37 -10.34
C MET A 485 30.44 5.76 -9.58
N GLU A 486 30.26 6.39 -8.43
CA GLU A 486 31.34 6.80 -7.55
C GLU A 486 31.06 6.31 -6.12
N LEU A 487 32.08 5.84 -5.43
CA LEU A 487 32.04 5.49 -4.01
C LEU A 487 32.76 6.53 -3.19
N TYR A 488 32.18 6.84 -1.99
CA TYR A 488 32.79 7.75 -1.06
C TYR A 488 33.84 7.05 -0.22
N GLN A 489 35.07 7.56 -0.24
CA GLN A 489 36.17 7.10 0.62
C GLN A 489 36.15 7.89 1.92
N TRP A 490 35.81 7.22 3.01
CA TRP A 490 35.71 7.87 4.32
C TRP A 490 37.05 8.34 4.88
N SER A 491 38.14 7.64 4.56
CA SER A 491 39.49 7.97 5.00
C SER A 491 40.04 9.25 4.39
N THR A 492 39.68 9.55 3.14
CA THR A 492 40.19 10.71 2.38
C THR A 492 39.15 11.81 2.18
N GLY A 493 37.89 11.56 2.53
CA GLY A 493 36.79 12.49 2.31
C GLY A 493 36.49 12.76 0.83
N SER A 494 36.85 11.85 -0.06
CA SER A 494 36.78 12.05 -1.52
C SER A 494 35.95 10.98 -2.22
N TRP A 495 35.43 11.32 -3.40
CA TRP A 495 34.71 10.41 -4.26
C TRP A 495 35.66 9.72 -5.24
N LYS A 496 35.53 8.41 -5.38
CA LYS A 496 36.31 7.62 -6.34
C LYS A 496 35.38 6.95 -7.33
N GLU A 497 35.61 7.20 -8.61
CA GLU A 497 34.88 6.55 -9.69
C GLU A 497 35.22 5.05 -9.77
N ILE A 498 34.19 4.22 -9.90
CA ILE A 498 34.31 2.79 -10.14
C ILE A 498 33.60 2.42 -11.44
N LYS A 499 34.09 1.39 -12.12
CA LYS A 499 33.46 0.91 -13.34
C LYS A 499 32.11 0.30 -13.02
N TYR A 500 31.02 0.88 -13.53
CA TYR A 500 29.70 0.35 -13.36
C TYR A 500 29.53 -1.03 -14.01
N GLN A 501 28.95 -1.98 -13.29
CA GLN A 501 28.62 -3.32 -13.78
C GLN A 501 27.15 -3.63 -13.50
N LEU A 502 26.41 -4.01 -14.56
CA LEU A 502 24.96 -4.25 -14.48
C LEU A 502 24.59 -5.37 -13.51
N MET A 503 25.42 -6.40 -13.40
CA MET A 503 25.20 -7.57 -12.54
C MET A 503 25.71 -7.38 -11.10
N GLY A 504 26.23 -6.19 -10.80
CA GLY A 504 26.76 -5.83 -9.50
C GLY A 504 28.27 -5.66 -9.49
N ASN A 505 28.73 -4.80 -8.61
CA ASN A 505 30.12 -4.46 -8.38
C ASN A 505 30.62 -5.13 -7.11
N SER A 506 31.61 -6.03 -7.23
CA SER A 506 32.36 -6.50 -6.07
C SER A 506 33.27 -5.40 -5.57
N ILE A 507 33.21 -5.12 -4.28
CA ILE A 507 34.03 -4.10 -3.63
C ILE A 507 35.16 -4.81 -2.89
N GLU A 508 36.34 -4.91 -3.54
CA GLU A 508 37.50 -5.63 -2.98
C GLU A 508 38.09 -4.89 -1.75
N ASP A 509 38.31 -3.58 -1.86
CA ASP A 509 38.87 -2.75 -0.78
C ASP A 509 37.76 -2.08 0.05
N TRP A 510 36.76 -2.83 0.47
CA TRP A 510 35.57 -2.30 1.13
C TRP A 510 35.86 -1.46 2.39
N GLN A 511 37.00 -1.72 3.10
CA GLN A 511 37.42 -0.97 4.29
C GLN A 511 37.59 0.53 4.02
N LYS A 512 37.92 0.91 2.78
CA LYS A 512 38.09 2.31 2.40
C LYS A 512 36.76 3.05 2.22
N TYR A 513 35.70 2.30 1.89
CA TYR A 513 34.40 2.84 1.50
C TYR A 513 33.32 2.69 2.57
N LEU A 514 33.52 1.84 3.57
CA LEU A 514 32.63 1.73 4.73
C LEU A 514 33.10 2.66 5.85
N SER A 515 32.13 3.38 6.45
CA SER A 515 32.40 4.13 7.67
C SER A 515 32.57 3.19 8.87
N GLU A 516 33.09 3.67 9.99
CA GLU A 516 33.17 2.91 11.25
C GLU A 516 31.80 2.41 11.71
N LYS A 517 30.73 3.14 11.40
CA LYS A 517 29.33 2.77 11.68
C LYS A 517 28.70 1.86 10.62
N GLY A 518 29.46 1.39 9.63
CA GLY A 518 28.96 0.51 8.58
C GLY A 518 28.16 1.19 7.47
N SER A 519 28.32 2.51 7.26
CA SER A 519 27.63 3.22 6.17
C SER A 519 28.46 3.23 4.89
N LEU A 520 27.86 2.85 3.77
CA LEU A 520 28.37 2.97 2.40
C LEU A 520 27.65 4.11 1.69
N ARG A 521 28.40 5.00 1.05
CA ARG A 521 27.80 6.04 0.18
C ARG A 521 28.17 5.82 -1.25
N VAL A 522 27.18 5.84 -2.12
CA VAL A 522 27.33 5.71 -3.57
C VAL A 522 26.65 6.88 -4.25
N ARG A 523 27.37 7.52 -5.17
CA ARG A 523 26.85 8.56 -6.03
C ARG A 523 26.71 7.99 -7.45
N ILE A 524 25.53 8.17 -8.02
CA ILE A 524 25.23 7.70 -9.37
C ILE A 524 24.80 8.88 -10.21
N SER A 525 25.34 9.00 -11.40
CA SER A 525 25.07 10.08 -12.34
C SER A 525 24.94 9.57 -13.77
N PRO A 526 24.19 10.29 -14.63
CA PRO A 526 24.23 10.02 -16.07
C PRO A 526 25.60 10.41 -16.65
N SER A 527 26.05 9.69 -17.68
CA SER A 527 27.32 9.95 -18.37
C SER A 527 27.29 11.16 -19.30
N GLY A 528 26.20 11.92 -19.37
CA GLY A 528 26.03 13.13 -20.20
C GLY A 528 25.04 14.08 -19.58
N THR A 529 25.03 15.35 -20.03
CA THR A 529 24.16 16.42 -19.48
C THR A 529 22.67 16.14 -19.64
N ASP A 530 22.28 15.46 -20.72
CA ASP A 530 20.86 15.15 -21.04
C ASP A 530 20.51 13.68 -20.80
N GLY A 531 21.42 12.94 -20.17
CA GLY A 531 21.24 11.52 -19.90
C GLY A 531 20.21 11.24 -18.79
N TRP A 532 19.49 10.13 -18.95
CA TRP A 532 18.60 9.58 -17.95
C TRP A 532 19.13 8.26 -17.41
N VAL A 533 19.02 8.09 -16.11
CA VAL A 533 19.39 6.86 -15.40
C VAL A 533 18.11 6.25 -14.82
N HIS A 534 17.86 4.99 -15.17
CA HIS A 534 16.78 4.18 -14.63
C HIS A 534 17.38 3.00 -13.88
N LEU A 535 17.30 3.01 -12.57
CA LEU A 535 17.77 1.93 -11.70
C LEU A 535 16.60 1.20 -11.07
N GLN A 536 16.66 -0.11 -11.06
CA GLN A 536 15.66 -0.93 -10.37
C GLN A 536 15.76 -0.82 -8.82
N GLY A 537 16.78 -0.20 -8.32
CA GLY A 537 17.11 0.07 -6.92
C GLY A 537 18.61 0.04 -6.71
N VAL A 538 19.05 0.45 -5.55
CA VAL A 538 20.44 0.35 -5.09
C VAL A 538 20.40 -0.54 -3.85
N THR A 539 21.09 -1.67 -3.85
CA THR A 539 21.09 -2.61 -2.73
C THR A 539 22.48 -3.20 -2.52
N LEU A 540 22.70 -3.70 -1.33
CA LEU A 540 23.96 -4.30 -0.93
C LEU A 540 23.74 -5.79 -0.66
N THR A 541 24.72 -6.63 -1.05
CA THR A 541 24.80 -8.01 -0.58
C THR A 541 26.11 -8.21 0.16
N MET A 542 26.08 -8.98 1.24
CA MET A 542 27.27 -9.22 2.06
C MET A 542 27.29 -10.68 2.58
N GLU A 543 28.47 -11.27 2.57
CA GLU A 543 28.79 -12.47 3.33
C GLU A 543 29.92 -12.13 4.30
N ALA A 544 29.73 -12.44 5.58
CA ALA A 544 30.70 -12.14 6.63
C ALA A 544 30.63 -13.19 7.75
N ASN A 545 31.73 -13.28 8.54
CA ASN A 545 31.74 -14.01 9.79
C ASN A 545 31.66 -13.03 10.97
N TYR A 546 30.84 -13.36 11.96
CA TYR A 546 30.69 -12.58 13.18
C TYR A 546 31.75 -13.00 14.21
N GLN A 547 32.56 -12.05 14.65
CA GLN A 547 33.74 -12.34 15.50
C GLN A 547 33.48 -12.20 17.02
N ASN A 548 32.37 -11.59 17.42
CA ASN A 548 32.13 -11.26 18.82
C ASN A 548 31.38 -12.37 19.56
N ARG A 549 32.12 -13.33 20.15
CA ARG A 549 31.57 -14.49 20.86
C ARG A 549 30.97 -14.17 22.25
N GLY A 550 31.04 -12.95 22.75
CA GLY A 550 30.70 -12.60 24.14
C GLY A 550 29.38 -11.87 24.37
N GLN A 551 28.83 -11.24 23.36
CA GLN A 551 27.51 -10.60 23.38
C GLN A 551 26.79 -11.04 22.11
N GLN A 552 25.78 -11.91 22.24
CA GLN A 552 24.78 -11.99 21.16
C GLN A 552 24.32 -10.54 20.92
N PRO A 553 24.44 -10.01 19.70
CA PRO A 553 23.86 -8.73 19.42
C PRO A 553 22.41 -8.86 19.87
N SER A 554 21.98 -7.99 20.78
CA SER A 554 20.55 -7.78 20.96
C SER A 554 20.04 -7.67 19.54
N LEU A 555 19.14 -8.58 19.15
CA LEU A 555 18.42 -8.52 17.87
C LEU A 555 17.84 -7.11 17.79
N THR A 556 18.68 -6.16 17.40
CA THR A 556 18.17 -4.92 16.85
C THR A 556 17.55 -5.38 15.55
N THR A 557 16.30 -5.77 15.65
CA THR A 557 15.36 -5.73 14.56
C THR A 557 15.85 -4.61 13.65
N ILE A 558 15.90 -4.83 12.35
CA ILE A 558 16.23 -3.78 11.38
C ILE A 558 15.13 -2.73 11.52
N GLU A 559 15.19 -2.01 12.62
CA GLU A 559 14.40 -0.81 12.87
C GLU A 559 15.11 0.30 12.11
N GLY A 560 14.37 0.90 11.18
CA GLY A 560 14.85 2.02 10.43
C GLY A 560 15.41 3.09 11.36
N ARG A 561 16.74 3.22 11.38
CA ARG A 561 17.43 4.39 11.89
C ARG A 561 17.30 5.55 10.91
#